data_1112503251e7875c1d59543b44334ab3
#
_entry.id   1112503251e7875c1d59543b44334ab3
#
_cell.length_a   1.000
_cell.length_b   1.000
_cell.length_c   1.000
_cell.angle_alpha   90.00
_cell.angle_beta   90.00
_cell.angle_gamma   90.00
#
_symmetry.space_group_name_H-M   'P 1'
#
loop_
_entity.id
_entity.type
_entity.pdbx_description
1 polymer ?
#
loop_
_entity_poly.entity_id
_entity_poly.type
_entity_poly.pdbx_seq_one_letter_code
_entity_poly.pdbx_strand_id
1 'polypeptide(L)'
;MTPELRRQLRAKAHKLKPVVITGQAGITPGVLGEIDLALEHHELIKVRVNAGDRETRAEMTALICGESGAELVQSLGHVITLFRKSPERGKKA
;
A
#
# COMPACT_ATOMS: atom_id res chain seq x y z
N MET A 1 12.46 -2.44 7.64
CA MET A 1 11.67 -3.69 7.80
C MET A 1 12.59 -4.89 7.69
N THR A 2 12.49 -5.80 8.64
CA THR A 2 13.31 -7.01 8.60
C THR A 2 12.76 -8.01 7.58
N PRO A 3 13.61 -8.92 7.05
CA PRO A 3 13.11 -9.95 6.13
C PRO A 3 12.04 -10.84 6.77
N GLU A 4 12.17 -11.11 8.06
CA GLU A 4 11.21 -11.92 8.79
C GLU A 4 9.85 -11.25 8.90
N LEU A 5 9.84 -9.96 9.25
CA LEU A 5 8.61 -9.20 9.31
C LEU A 5 7.96 -9.11 7.93
N ARG A 6 8.76 -8.88 6.89
CA ARG A 6 8.24 -8.82 5.53
C ARG A 6 7.56 -10.13 5.14
N ARG A 7 8.17 -11.24 5.51
CA ARG A 7 7.60 -12.57 5.23
C ARG A 7 6.25 -12.75 5.93
N GLN A 8 6.17 -12.34 7.20
CA GLN A 8 4.94 -12.43 7.97
C GLN A 8 3.83 -11.55 7.36
N LEU A 9 4.21 -10.35 6.93
CA LEU A 9 3.25 -9.43 6.33
C LEU A 9 2.75 -9.94 4.98
N ARG A 10 3.64 -10.56 4.17
CA ARG A 10 3.21 -11.15 2.92
C ARG A 10 2.22 -12.28 3.16
N ALA A 11 2.46 -13.10 4.17
CA ALA A 11 1.57 -14.18 4.52
C ALA A 11 0.19 -13.68 4.93
N LYS A 12 0.16 -12.63 5.74
CA LYS A 12 -1.10 -12.01 6.15
C LYS A 12 -1.83 -11.39 4.97
N ALA A 13 -1.08 -10.75 4.08
CA ALA A 13 -1.65 -10.06 2.93
C ALA A 13 -2.22 -11.03 1.90
N HIS A 14 -1.80 -12.28 1.92
CA HIS A 14 -2.25 -13.26 0.95
C HIS A 14 -3.78 -13.38 0.91
N LYS A 15 -4.44 -13.19 2.03
CA LYS A 15 -5.89 -13.28 2.14
C LYS A 15 -6.61 -11.96 1.84
N LEU A 16 -5.86 -10.87 1.72
CA LEU A 16 -6.46 -9.56 1.51
C LEU A 16 -6.77 -9.31 0.05
N LYS A 17 -7.77 -8.46 -0.18
CA LYS A 17 -8.09 -7.96 -1.50
C LYS A 17 -7.72 -6.49 -1.58
N PRO A 18 -7.46 -5.96 -2.78
CA PRO A 18 -7.18 -4.53 -2.91
C PRO A 18 -8.34 -3.70 -2.36
N VAL A 19 -8.01 -2.73 -1.51
CA VAL A 19 -9.00 -1.83 -0.92
C VAL A 19 -9.03 -0.48 -1.61
N VAL A 20 -7.98 -0.17 -2.40
CA VAL A 20 -7.90 1.04 -3.20
C VAL A 20 -7.46 0.64 -4.60
N ILE A 21 -8.08 1.23 -5.61
CA ILE A 21 -7.77 0.98 -7.00
C ILE A 21 -7.51 2.33 -7.65
N THR A 22 -6.35 2.49 -8.29
CA THR A 22 -6.07 3.73 -9.01
C THR A 22 -6.85 3.75 -10.31
N GLY A 23 -7.39 4.92 -10.66
CA GLY A 23 -8.07 5.10 -11.92
C GLY A 23 -7.14 5.61 -13.01
N GLN A 24 -7.73 6.04 -14.14
CA GLN A 24 -6.97 6.57 -15.26
C GLN A 24 -6.26 7.88 -14.93
N ALA A 25 -6.78 8.62 -13.96
CA ALA A 25 -6.15 9.86 -13.53
C ALA A 25 -4.83 9.61 -12.77
N GLY A 26 -4.52 8.37 -12.47
CA GLY A 26 -3.30 8.02 -11.76
C GLY A 26 -3.38 8.30 -10.28
N ILE A 27 -2.28 8.80 -9.72
CA ILE A 27 -2.22 9.09 -8.29
C ILE A 27 -2.70 10.52 -8.06
N THR A 28 -3.90 10.65 -7.53
CA THR A 28 -4.53 11.93 -7.23
C THR A 28 -4.54 12.16 -5.73
N PRO A 29 -4.78 13.40 -5.27
CA PRO A 29 -4.95 13.65 -3.83
C PRO A 29 -6.07 12.80 -3.23
N GLY A 30 -7.14 12.54 -3.98
CA GLY A 30 -8.22 11.69 -3.51
C GLY A 30 -7.77 10.26 -3.28
N VAL A 31 -7.02 9.70 -4.23
CA VAL A 31 -6.47 8.35 -4.09
C VAL A 31 -5.52 8.27 -2.90
N LEU A 32 -4.64 9.27 -2.75
CA LEU A 32 -3.71 9.30 -1.62
C LEU A 32 -4.46 9.38 -0.29
N GLY A 33 -5.55 10.13 -0.25
CA GLY A 33 -6.38 10.21 0.95
C GLY A 33 -7.03 8.88 1.29
N GLU A 34 -7.51 8.15 0.27
CA GLU A 34 -8.09 6.84 0.49
C GLU A 34 -7.05 5.84 1.02
N ILE A 35 -5.84 5.89 0.46
CA ILE A 35 -4.75 5.03 0.91
C ILE A 35 -4.38 5.35 2.36
N ASP A 36 -4.27 6.63 2.68
CA ASP A 36 -3.94 7.06 4.02
C ASP A 36 -4.97 6.59 5.04
N LEU A 37 -6.23 6.74 4.71
CA LEU A 37 -7.32 6.31 5.57
C LEU A 37 -7.32 4.80 5.76
N ALA A 38 -7.09 4.05 4.68
CA ALA A 38 -7.05 2.59 4.75
C ALA A 38 -5.89 2.12 5.62
N LEU A 39 -4.72 2.77 5.51
CA LEU A 39 -3.57 2.44 6.35
C LEU A 39 -3.82 2.75 7.81
N GLU A 40 -4.55 3.84 8.09
CA GLU A 40 -4.94 4.17 9.46
C GLU A 40 -5.79 3.06 10.08
N HIS A 41 -6.70 2.49 9.31
CA HIS A 41 -7.62 1.48 9.82
C HIS A 41 -7.04 0.07 9.84
N HIS A 42 -6.20 -0.27 8.87
CA HIS A 42 -5.78 -1.66 8.66
C HIS A 42 -4.29 -1.92 8.79
N GLU A 43 -3.47 -0.88 8.71
CA GLU A 43 -2.01 -0.97 8.72
C GLU A 43 -1.42 -1.74 7.53
N LEU A 44 -2.03 -2.85 7.14
CA LEU A 44 -1.58 -3.67 6.02
C LEU A 44 -2.69 -3.69 4.97
N ILE A 45 -2.40 -3.19 3.78
CA ILE A 45 -3.40 -3.11 2.71
C ILE A 45 -2.79 -3.50 1.37
N LYS A 46 -3.66 -3.84 0.42
CA LYS A 46 -3.29 -3.99 -0.97
C LYS A 46 -3.91 -2.87 -1.78
N VAL A 47 -3.15 -2.38 -2.75
CA VAL A 47 -3.58 -1.34 -3.68
C VAL A 47 -3.35 -1.85 -5.09
N ARG A 48 -4.38 -1.73 -5.93
CA ARG A 48 -4.23 -2.06 -7.34
C ARG A 48 -3.79 -0.82 -8.09
N VAL A 49 -2.61 -0.91 -8.71
CA VAL A 49 -2.02 0.21 -9.45
C VAL A 49 -2.19 -0.06 -10.94
N ASN A 50 -3.18 0.59 -11.54
CA ASN A 50 -3.48 0.42 -12.95
C ASN A 50 -2.61 1.36 -13.79
N ALA A 51 -1.55 0.80 -14.36
CA ALA A 51 -0.67 1.53 -15.26
C ALA A 51 -0.28 0.60 -16.40
N GLY A 52 -0.07 1.18 -17.56
CA GLY A 52 0.17 0.40 -18.77
C GLY A 52 1.49 -0.34 -18.78
N ASP A 53 2.50 0.21 -18.12
CA ASP A 53 3.84 -0.38 -18.14
C ASP A 53 4.43 -0.46 -16.74
N ARG A 54 5.46 -1.31 -16.63
CA ARG A 54 6.11 -1.56 -15.36
C ARG A 54 6.77 -0.31 -14.78
N GLU A 55 7.37 0.48 -15.65
CA GLU A 55 8.09 1.68 -15.23
C GLU A 55 7.14 2.70 -14.58
N THR A 56 6.01 2.92 -15.22
CA THR A 56 5.00 3.83 -14.68
C THR A 56 4.45 3.30 -13.36
N ARG A 57 4.22 1.98 -13.26
CA ARG A 57 3.76 1.39 -12.02
C ARG A 57 4.77 1.59 -10.89
N ALA A 58 6.06 1.45 -11.21
CA ALA A 58 7.11 1.64 -10.21
C ALA A 58 7.13 3.09 -9.72
N GLU A 59 6.97 4.04 -10.64
CA GLU A 59 6.93 5.45 -10.28
C GLU A 59 5.72 5.78 -9.40
N MET A 60 4.57 5.24 -9.76
CA MET A 60 3.34 5.44 -8.99
C MET A 60 3.47 4.83 -7.59
N THR A 61 4.07 3.65 -7.51
CA THR A 61 4.30 2.98 -6.23
C THR A 61 5.23 3.81 -5.35
N ALA A 62 6.31 4.33 -5.92
CA ALA A 62 7.24 5.18 -5.17
C ALA A 62 6.56 6.44 -4.66
N LEU A 63 5.69 7.04 -5.49
CA LEU A 63 4.94 8.23 -5.09
C LEU A 63 3.99 7.91 -3.93
N ILE A 64 3.27 6.80 -4.03
CA ILE A 64 2.36 6.38 -2.97
C ILE A 64 3.11 6.17 -1.66
N CYS A 65 4.24 5.46 -1.70
CA CYS A 65 5.02 5.20 -0.50
C CYS A 65 5.61 6.49 0.08
N GLY A 66 6.10 7.37 -0.79
CA GLY A 66 6.66 8.64 -0.34
C GLY A 66 5.64 9.55 0.32
N GLU A 67 4.43 9.62 -0.25
CA GLU A 67 3.38 10.50 0.26
C GLU A 67 2.67 9.94 1.48
N SER A 68 2.53 8.62 1.56
CA SER A 68 1.80 7.99 2.66
C SER A 68 2.70 7.57 3.82
N GLY A 69 3.99 7.51 3.61
CA GLY A 69 4.91 7.00 4.61
C GLY A 69 4.86 5.48 4.75
N ALA A 70 4.18 4.80 3.84
CA ALA A 70 4.08 3.35 3.90
C ALA A 70 5.33 2.69 3.33
N GLU A 71 5.57 1.46 3.78
CA GLU A 71 6.63 0.63 3.24
C GLU A 71 6.05 -0.35 2.25
N LEU A 72 6.77 -0.59 1.16
CA LEU A 72 6.36 -1.58 0.17
C LEU A 72 6.76 -2.96 0.68
N VAL A 73 5.76 -3.80 0.89
CA VAL A 73 6.00 -5.18 1.34
C VAL A 73 6.22 -6.09 0.14
N GLN A 74 5.42 -5.92 -0.90
CA GLN A 74 5.47 -6.77 -2.07
C GLN A 74 4.82 -6.09 -3.25
N SER A 75 5.28 -6.40 -4.44
CA SER A 75 4.68 -5.95 -5.69
C SER A 75 4.50 -7.16 -6.60
N LEU A 76 3.25 -7.49 -6.91
CA LEU A 76 2.92 -8.61 -7.79
C LEU A 76 1.98 -8.12 -8.89
N GLY A 77 2.49 -8.07 -10.12
CA GLY A 77 1.71 -7.57 -11.24
C GLY A 77 1.26 -6.15 -10.98
N HIS A 78 -0.03 -5.91 -11.01
CA HIS A 78 -0.61 -4.59 -10.78
C HIS A 78 -0.96 -4.32 -9.32
N VAL A 79 -0.72 -5.27 -8.42
CA VAL A 79 -1.11 -5.14 -7.02
C VAL A 79 0.11 -4.97 -6.14
N ILE A 80 0.11 -3.92 -5.32
CA ILE A 80 1.16 -3.68 -4.34
C ILE A 80 0.59 -3.89 -2.94
N THR A 81 1.45 -4.38 -2.04
CA THR A 81 1.11 -4.57 -0.63
C THR A 81 1.88 -3.54 0.17
N LEU A 82 1.17 -2.76 0.97
CA LEU A 82 1.74 -1.66 1.74
C LEU A 82 1.51 -1.88 3.23
N PHE A 83 2.48 -1.45 4.02
CA PHE A 83 2.39 -1.51 5.47
C PHE A 83 2.81 -0.18 6.09
N ARG A 84 2.01 0.30 7.03
CA ARG A 84 2.34 1.47 7.85
C ARG A 84 1.70 1.26 9.20
N LYS A 85 2.52 1.34 10.24
CA LYS A 85 1.99 1.19 11.60
C LYS A 85 1.14 2.41 11.94
N SER A 86 -0.08 2.18 12.41
CA SER A 86 -0.99 3.26 12.75
C SER A 86 -0.68 3.77 14.16
N PRO A 87 -0.47 5.08 14.32
CA PRO A 87 -0.23 5.65 15.66
C PRO A 87 -1.38 5.41 16.62
N GLU A 88 -2.62 5.44 16.11
CA GLU A 88 -3.79 5.21 16.96
C GLU A 88 -3.82 3.80 17.51
N ARG A 89 -3.53 2.82 16.65
CA ARG A 89 -3.51 1.43 17.07
C ARG A 89 -2.35 1.17 18.02
N GLY A 90 -1.23 1.85 17.82
CA GLY A 90 -0.08 1.72 18.68
C GLY A 90 -0.27 2.33 20.06
N LYS A 91 -1.23 3.26 20.20
CA LYS A 91 -1.52 3.89 21.48
C LYS A 91 -2.50 3.11 22.32
N LYS A 92 -3.16 2.16 21.74
CA LYS A 92 -4.08 1.32 22.50
C LYS A 92 -3.29 0.38 23.38
N ALA A 93 -3.32 0.65 24.60
CA ALA A 93 -2.70 -0.23 25.59
C ALA A 93 -3.73 -1.20 26.11
#